data_756bb2ba8805bbf49ffbd134a07f9462
#
_entry.id   756bb2ba8805bbf49ffbd134a07f9462
#
_cell.length_a   1.000
_cell.length_b   1.000
_cell.length_c   1.000
_cell.angle_alpha   90.00
_cell.angle_beta   90.00
_cell.angle_gamma   90.00
#
_symmetry.space_group_name_H-M   'P 1'
#
loop_
_entity.id
_entity.type
_entity.pdbx_description
1 polymer ?
#
loop_
_entity_poly.entity_id
_entity_poly.type
_entity_poly.pdbx_seq_one_letter_code
_entity_poly.pdbx_strand_id
1 'polypeptide(L)'
;MQSTQVTYQKTMTGQEIYHALKNDILNLKLRPGQMISENETAKRYHVSRTPVKAAFTRLEGEGFVEVMPQKGTFVTLIDCEHIRDILYMRYVLEVDILKLIRDGRNFHETVEKLEKNLNAQTALIQQGDTSPESYNELDMQFHELLFVQADHAGIWSIIQANQVHYPRFRLLDTYLFARYEELQRQHADILNALLHRDIELVDKSVYNHLHQYLVLLSKLPSNEYREYLINW
;
A
#
# COMPACT_ATOMS: atom_id res chain seq x y z
N MET A 1 54.96 10.03 5.46
CA MET A 1 54.06 9.48 4.42
C MET A 1 52.69 9.30 5.05
N GLN A 2 51.80 10.28 4.84
CA GLN A 2 50.42 10.17 5.29
C GLN A 2 49.64 9.40 4.21
N SER A 3 49.12 8.23 4.55
CA SER A 3 48.26 7.44 3.70
C SER A 3 46.84 8.07 3.69
N THR A 4 46.51 8.75 2.61
CA THR A 4 45.16 9.23 2.35
C THR A 4 44.25 8.01 2.16
N GLN A 5 43.44 7.67 3.16
CA GLN A 5 42.35 6.71 2.99
C GLN A 5 41.29 7.33 2.05
N VAL A 6 41.26 6.85 0.83
CA VAL A 6 40.18 7.14 -0.11
C VAL A 6 38.97 6.36 0.37
N THR A 7 38.05 7.02 1.03
CA THR A 7 36.72 6.47 1.36
C THR A 7 35.91 6.34 0.05
N TYR A 8 35.83 5.14 -0.47
CA TYR A 8 34.92 4.84 -1.58
C TYR A 8 33.49 5.00 -1.06
N GLN A 9 32.85 6.13 -1.37
CA GLN A 9 31.40 6.23 -1.22
C GLN A 9 30.77 5.22 -2.17
N LYS A 10 30.04 4.25 -1.62
CA LYS A 10 29.34 3.23 -2.40
C LYS A 10 28.29 3.93 -3.29
N THR A 11 28.52 3.92 -4.58
CA THR A 11 27.60 4.52 -5.57
C THR A 11 26.32 3.68 -5.66
N MET A 12 25.14 4.32 -5.62
CA MET A 12 23.87 3.60 -5.71
C MET A 12 23.72 2.89 -7.08
N THR A 13 23.26 1.67 -7.03
CA THR A 13 22.90 0.88 -8.21
C THR A 13 21.56 1.31 -8.79
N GLY A 14 21.25 0.95 -10.04
CA GLY A 14 19.94 1.20 -10.64
C GLY A 14 18.80 0.55 -9.87
N GLN A 15 19.04 -0.60 -9.25
CA GLN A 15 18.06 -1.27 -8.39
C GLN A 15 17.80 -0.49 -7.08
N GLU A 16 18.84 0.00 -6.42
CA GLU A 16 18.69 0.82 -5.20
C GLU A 16 17.95 2.14 -5.51
N ILE A 17 18.25 2.78 -6.65
CA ILE A 17 17.56 4.00 -7.12
C ILE A 17 16.08 3.70 -7.41
N TYR A 18 15.79 2.58 -8.12
CA TYR A 18 14.41 2.15 -8.38
C TYR A 18 13.62 1.97 -7.08
N HIS A 19 14.17 1.25 -6.10
CA HIS A 19 13.49 1.05 -4.82
C HIS A 19 13.28 2.35 -4.05
N ALA A 20 14.27 3.26 -4.06
CA ALA A 20 14.14 4.56 -3.42
C ALA A 20 13.04 5.42 -4.06
N LEU A 21 13.01 5.51 -5.40
CA LEU A 21 11.97 6.25 -6.13
C LEU A 21 10.58 5.61 -5.97
N LYS A 22 10.49 4.29 -6.07
CA LYS A 22 9.23 3.56 -5.85
C LYS A 22 8.68 3.84 -4.45
N ASN A 23 9.53 3.80 -3.43
CA ASN A 23 9.15 4.12 -2.07
C ASN A 23 8.73 5.59 -1.90
N ASP A 24 9.43 6.53 -2.55
CA ASP A 24 9.06 7.95 -2.55
C ASP A 24 7.69 8.17 -3.22
N ILE A 25 7.36 7.41 -4.28
CA ILE A 25 6.05 7.48 -4.97
C ILE A 25 4.95 6.86 -4.09
N LEU A 26 5.19 5.66 -3.54
CA LEU A 26 4.20 4.97 -2.69
C LEU A 26 3.87 5.75 -1.43
N ASN A 27 4.86 6.47 -0.86
CA ASN A 27 4.67 7.32 0.32
C ASN A 27 4.31 8.77 -0.02
N LEU A 28 3.87 9.07 -1.24
CA LEU A 28 3.43 10.40 -1.71
C LEU A 28 4.48 11.52 -1.55
N LYS A 29 5.76 11.18 -1.30
CA LYS A 29 6.88 12.14 -1.30
C LYS A 29 7.13 12.67 -2.71
N LEU A 30 6.97 11.82 -3.72
CA LEU A 30 6.78 12.18 -5.11
C LEU A 30 5.29 12.11 -5.41
N ARG A 31 4.67 13.28 -5.61
CA ARG A 31 3.20 13.41 -5.71
C ARG A 31 2.67 12.89 -7.05
N PRO A 32 1.45 12.33 -7.12
CA PRO A 32 0.78 12.04 -8.38
C PRO A 32 0.75 13.28 -9.29
N GLY A 33 1.05 13.10 -10.56
CA GLY A 33 1.19 14.20 -11.54
C GLY A 33 2.49 14.99 -11.46
N GLN A 34 3.36 14.74 -10.48
CA GLN A 34 4.64 15.45 -10.36
C GLN A 34 5.58 15.04 -11.48
N MET A 35 6.18 16.04 -12.14
CA MET A 35 7.26 15.81 -13.11
C MET A 35 8.54 15.41 -12.37
N ILE A 36 9.21 14.39 -12.87
CA ILE A 36 10.51 13.92 -12.40
C ILE A 36 11.50 13.87 -13.57
N SER A 37 12.78 14.08 -13.28
CA SER A 37 13.82 14.16 -14.30
C SER A 37 14.98 13.21 -14.00
N GLU A 38 15.41 12.44 -15.04
CA GLU A 38 16.61 11.60 -14.94
C GLU A 38 17.85 12.42 -14.54
N ASN A 39 17.99 13.64 -15.06
CA ASN A 39 19.13 14.51 -14.78
C ASN A 39 19.15 14.96 -13.30
N GLU A 40 17.99 15.38 -12.78
CA GLU A 40 17.87 15.81 -11.37
C GLU A 40 18.06 14.62 -10.42
N THR A 41 17.49 13.48 -10.78
CA THR A 41 17.67 12.22 -10.01
C THR A 41 19.13 11.79 -10.00
N ALA A 42 19.84 11.86 -11.12
CA ALA A 42 21.27 11.55 -11.19
C ALA A 42 22.10 12.50 -10.31
N LYS A 43 21.76 13.80 -10.27
CA LYS A 43 22.39 14.78 -9.38
C LYS A 43 22.07 14.48 -7.90
N ARG A 44 20.80 14.18 -7.57
CA ARG A 44 20.35 13.87 -6.20
C ARG A 44 21.09 12.69 -5.60
N TYR A 45 21.32 11.64 -6.40
CA TYR A 45 21.98 10.41 -5.93
C TYR A 45 23.49 10.35 -6.23
N HIS A 46 24.06 11.41 -6.82
CA HIS A 46 25.49 11.49 -7.20
C HIS A 46 25.94 10.31 -8.08
N VAL A 47 25.14 9.96 -9.08
CA VAL A 47 25.38 8.86 -10.03
C VAL A 47 25.35 9.35 -11.48
N SER A 48 25.81 8.50 -12.41
CA SER A 48 25.63 8.75 -13.86
C SER A 48 24.16 8.54 -14.25
N ARG A 49 23.80 8.98 -15.46
CA ARG A 49 22.41 8.83 -15.99
C ARG A 49 22.02 7.36 -16.25
N THR A 50 22.97 6.49 -16.54
CA THR A 50 22.68 5.10 -16.95
C THR A 50 21.89 4.31 -15.90
N PRO A 51 22.30 4.22 -14.60
CA PRO A 51 21.51 3.52 -13.57
C PRO A 51 20.16 4.19 -13.31
N VAL A 52 20.06 5.52 -13.46
CA VAL A 52 18.80 6.25 -13.31
C VAL A 52 17.83 5.91 -14.43
N LYS A 53 18.30 5.89 -15.68
CA LYS A 53 17.48 5.50 -16.84
C LYS A 53 16.92 4.09 -16.68
N ALA A 54 17.74 3.13 -16.21
CA ALA A 54 17.28 1.77 -15.93
C ALA A 54 16.16 1.75 -14.87
N ALA A 55 16.31 2.55 -13.79
CA ALA A 55 15.28 2.68 -12.76
C ALA A 55 13.98 3.29 -13.32
N PHE A 56 14.05 4.35 -14.13
CA PHE A 56 12.90 5.00 -14.76
C PHE A 56 12.16 4.04 -15.72
N THR A 57 12.90 3.33 -16.59
CA THR A 57 12.29 2.33 -17.50
C THR A 57 11.52 1.25 -16.70
N ARG A 58 12.05 0.82 -15.56
CA ARG A 58 11.37 -0.16 -14.73
C ARG A 58 10.14 0.41 -14.05
N LEU A 59 10.21 1.63 -13.51
CA LEU A 59 9.06 2.34 -12.92
C LEU A 59 7.95 2.55 -13.95
N GLU A 60 8.30 2.89 -15.20
CA GLU A 60 7.36 3.03 -16.31
C GLU A 60 6.69 1.68 -16.64
N GLY A 61 7.48 0.62 -16.78
CA GLY A 61 6.96 -0.74 -17.04
C GLY A 61 6.04 -1.28 -15.93
N GLU A 62 6.20 -0.80 -14.70
CA GLU A 62 5.33 -1.13 -13.56
C GLU A 62 4.17 -0.12 -13.38
N GLY A 63 4.06 0.93 -14.19
CA GLY A 63 2.98 1.92 -14.14
C GLY A 63 3.10 2.98 -13.03
N PHE A 64 4.28 3.14 -12.41
CA PHE A 64 4.51 4.18 -11.41
C PHE A 64 4.75 5.55 -12.01
N VAL A 65 5.29 5.59 -13.21
CA VAL A 65 5.53 6.82 -13.98
C VAL A 65 5.09 6.63 -15.41
N GLU A 66 4.82 7.73 -16.10
CA GLU A 66 4.53 7.78 -17.53
C GLU A 66 5.44 8.76 -18.23
N VAL A 67 5.92 8.41 -19.43
CA VAL A 67 6.70 9.29 -20.30
C VAL A 67 5.77 9.98 -21.28
N MET A 68 5.60 11.29 -21.13
CA MET A 68 4.86 12.12 -22.09
C MET A 68 5.82 12.70 -23.12
N PRO A 69 5.67 12.39 -24.42
CA PRO A 69 6.54 12.91 -25.46
C PRO A 69 6.65 14.43 -25.40
N GLN A 70 7.88 14.96 -25.45
CA GLN A 70 8.21 16.38 -25.40
C GLN A 70 7.84 17.13 -24.10
N LYS A 71 7.17 16.48 -23.13
CA LYS A 71 6.78 17.08 -21.85
C LYS A 71 7.63 16.61 -20.69
N GLY A 72 8.05 15.34 -20.68
CA GLY A 72 8.85 14.74 -19.61
C GLY A 72 8.26 13.47 -19.03
N THR A 73 8.81 13.05 -17.90
CA THR A 73 8.33 11.88 -17.14
C THR A 73 7.56 12.37 -15.91
N PHE A 74 6.38 11.80 -15.71
CA PHE A 74 5.47 12.19 -14.63
C PHE A 74 5.12 10.98 -13.77
N VAL A 75 4.96 11.20 -12.46
CA VAL A 75 4.35 10.20 -11.57
C VAL A 75 2.89 10.01 -11.99
N THR A 76 2.47 8.76 -12.19
CA THR A 76 1.08 8.47 -12.62
C THR A 76 0.06 8.96 -11.61
N LEU A 77 -1.07 9.45 -12.09
CA LEU A 77 -2.22 9.75 -11.25
C LEU A 77 -2.76 8.44 -10.61
N ILE A 78 -3.52 8.58 -9.55
CA ILE A 78 -4.16 7.45 -8.86
C ILE A 78 -5.44 7.12 -9.60
N ASP A 79 -5.54 5.92 -10.15
CA ASP A 79 -6.69 5.47 -10.93
C ASP A 79 -7.75 4.84 -10.02
N CYS A 80 -8.90 5.51 -9.89
CA CYS A 80 -9.99 5.06 -9.04
C CYS A 80 -10.77 3.86 -9.63
N GLU A 81 -10.75 3.65 -10.94
CA GLU A 81 -11.32 2.46 -11.56
C GLU A 81 -10.49 1.22 -11.18
N HIS A 82 -9.18 1.32 -11.31
CA HIS A 82 -8.27 0.26 -10.88
C HIS A 82 -8.41 -0.05 -9.38
N ILE A 83 -8.63 0.96 -8.53
CA ILE A 83 -8.86 0.76 -7.10
C ILE A 83 -10.15 -0.03 -6.87
N ARG A 84 -11.25 0.28 -7.58
CA ARG A 84 -12.50 -0.46 -7.48
C ARG A 84 -12.31 -1.95 -7.83
N ASP A 85 -11.55 -2.24 -8.87
CA ASP A 85 -11.26 -3.60 -9.29
C ASP A 85 -10.44 -4.37 -8.25
N ILE A 86 -9.40 -3.75 -7.69
CA ILE A 86 -8.58 -4.34 -6.62
C ILE A 86 -9.41 -4.59 -5.35
N LEU A 87 -10.26 -3.64 -4.95
CA LEU A 87 -11.12 -3.80 -3.78
C LEU A 87 -12.16 -4.91 -3.98
N TYR A 88 -12.74 -5.02 -5.18
CA TYR A 88 -13.65 -6.10 -5.52
C TYR A 88 -12.94 -7.46 -5.49
N MET A 89 -11.77 -7.56 -6.10
CA MET A 89 -10.95 -8.77 -6.07
C MET A 89 -10.60 -9.17 -4.63
N ARG A 90 -10.15 -8.22 -3.81
CA ARG A 90 -9.84 -8.47 -2.40
C ARG A 90 -11.08 -8.94 -1.64
N TYR A 91 -12.22 -8.29 -1.82
CA TYR A 91 -13.46 -8.68 -1.17
C TYR A 91 -13.82 -10.15 -1.46
N VAL A 92 -13.85 -10.54 -2.73
CA VAL A 92 -14.18 -11.91 -3.13
C VAL A 92 -13.19 -12.91 -2.55
N LEU A 93 -11.89 -12.63 -2.63
CA LEU A 93 -10.85 -13.53 -2.16
C LEU A 93 -10.79 -13.59 -0.63
N GLU A 94 -10.86 -12.46 0.08
CA GLU A 94 -10.76 -12.43 1.54
C GLU A 94 -11.96 -13.12 2.22
N VAL A 95 -13.17 -12.98 1.68
CA VAL A 95 -14.33 -13.73 2.17
C VAL A 95 -14.13 -15.22 2.00
N ASP A 96 -13.61 -15.69 0.87
CA ASP A 96 -13.37 -17.12 0.64
C ASP A 96 -12.22 -17.66 1.50
N ILE A 97 -11.14 -16.90 1.63
CA ILE A 97 -10.02 -17.20 2.54
C ILE A 97 -10.50 -17.34 3.99
N LEU A 98 -11.37 -16.45 4.46
CA LEU A 98 -11.93 -16.52 5.83
C LEU A 98 -12.82 -17.77 6.02
N LYS A 99 -13.53 -18.25 4.98
CA LYS A 99 -14.23 -19.54 5.02
C LYS A 99 -13.26 -20.72 5.18
N LEU A 100 -12.16 -20.71 4.42
CA LEU A 100 -11.11 -21.72 4.54
C LEU A 100 -10.48 -21.74 5.93
N ILE A 101 -10.19 -20.57 6.52
CA ILE A 101 -9.66 -20.44 7.88
C ILE A 101 -10.67 -20.98 8.89
N ARG A 102 -11.97 -20.65 8.78
CA ARG A 102 -13.03 -21.10 9.68
C ARG A 102 -13.07 -22.62 9.81
N ASP A 103 -12.92 -23.32 8.69
CA ASP A 103 -13.02 -24.77 8.58
C ASP A 103 -11.66 -25.46 8.67
N GLY A 104 -10.57 -24.67 8.71
CA GLY A 104 -9.20 -25.13 8.67
C GLY A 104 -8.65 -25.59 10.03
N ARG A 105 -7.55 -26.34 9.97
CA ARG A 105 -6.83 -26.83 11.17
C ARG A 105 -6.12 -25.73 11.93
N ASN A 106 -5.77 -24.64 11.25
CA ASN A 106 -5.00 -23.52 11.80
C ASN A 106 -5.89 -22.43 12.42
N PHE A 107 -7.19 -22.70 12.64
CA PHE A 107 -8.15 -21.69 13.13
C PHE A 107 -7.66 -20.97 14.39
N HIS A 108 -7.29 -21.70 15.44
CA HIS A 108 -6.85 -21.10 16.71
C HIS A 108 -5.56 -20.28 16.55
N GLU A 109 -4.58 -20.82 15.82
CA GLU A 109 -3.33 -20.10 15.55
C GLU A 109 -3.57 -18.81 14.74
N THR A 110 -4.49 -18.88 13.78
CA THR A 110 -4.89 -17.70 12.99
C THR A 110 -5.52 -16.63 13.87
N VAL A 111 -6.46 -17.01 14.74
CA VAL A 111 -7.11 -16.10 15.68
C VAL A 111 -6.07 -15.41 16.57
N GLU A 112 -5.15 -16.16 17.19
CA GLU A 112 -4.08 -15.59 18.02
C GLU A 112 -3.22 -14.58 17.28
N LYS A 113 -2.86 -14.86 16.00
CA LYS A 113 -2.06 -13.94 15.17
C LYS A 113 -2.84 -12.68 14.82
N LEU A 114 -4.12 -12.79 14.48
CA LEU A 114 -4.97 -11.64 14.19
C LEU A 114 -5.20 -10.79 15.43
N GLU A 115 -5.45 -11.39 16.61
CA GLU A 115 -5.55 -10.67 17.89
C GLU A 115 -4.25 -9.92 18.20
N LYS A 116 -3.09 -10.55 17.99
CA LYS A 116 -1.81 -9.88 18.18
C LYS A 116 -1.63 -8.66 17.28
N ASN A 117 -2.04 -8.77 16.00
CA ASN A 117 -1.99 -7.65 15.08
C ASN A 117 -2.96 -6.53 15.51
N LEU A 118 -4.20 -6.85 15.91
CA LEU A 118 -5.18 -5.88 16.42
C LEU A 118 -4.68 -5.16 17.68
N ASN A 119 -4.03 -5.89 18.59
CA ASN A 119 -3.43 -5.29 19.79
C ASN A 119 -2.30 -4.33 19.41
N ALA A 120 -1.50 -4.65 18.39
CA ALA A 120 -0.47 -3.74 17.88
C ALA A 120 -1.08 -2.48 17.25
N GLN A 121 -2.17 -2.60 16.47
CA GLN A 121 -2.92 -1.45 15.95
C GLN A 121 -3.45 -0.57 17.10
N THR A 122 -4.06 -1.19 18.12
CA THR A 122 -4.57 -0.47 19.30
C THR A 122 -3.45 0.26 20.05
N ALA A 123 -2.32 -0.41 20.27
CA ALA A 123 -1.17 0.19 20.95
C ALA A 123 -0.60 1.38 20.18
N LEU A 124 -0.50 1.25 18.84
CA LEU A 124 -0.05 2.33 17.96
C LEU A 124 -0.98 3.55 18.06
N ILE A 125 -2.29 3.35 18.00
CA ILE A 125 -3.30 4.42 18.11
C ILE A 125 -3.20 5.11 19.48
N GLN A 126 -3.06 4.36 20.57
CA GLN A 126 -2.98 4.88 21.93
C GLN A 126 -1.71 5.71 22.22
N GLN A 127 -0.65 5.54 21.43
CA GLN A 127 0.56 6.38 21.54
C GLN A 127 0.31 7.83 21.13
N GLY A 128 -0.76 8.12 20.39
CA GLY A 128 -1.20 9.48 20.04
C GLY A 128 -0.37 10.18 18.96
N ASP A 129 0.65 9.53 18.43
CA ASP A 129 1.50 10.01 17.30
C ASP A 129 1.55 8.92 16.21
N THR A 130 0.36 8.55 15.74
CA THR A 130 0.21 7.50 14.72
C THR A 130 0.54 8.06 13.35
N SER A 131 1.65 7.63 12.76
CA SER A 131 1.92 7.94 11.37
C SER A 131 1.05 7.10 10.43
N PRO A 132 0.55 7.69 9.33
CA PRO A 132 -0.18 6.95 8.29
C PRO A 132 0.57 5.72 7.78
N GLU A 133 1.88 5.83 7.61
CA GLU A 133 2.73 4.75 7.13
C GLU A 133 2.76 3.57 8.10
N SER A 134 2.96 3.85 9.39
CA SER A 134 3.03 2.81 10.43
C SER A 134 1.69 2.09 10.60
N TYR A 135 0.57 2.83 10.52
CA TYR A 135 -0.75 2.21 10.59
C TYR A 135 -1.04 1.36 9.36
N ASN A 136 -0.75 1.86 8.15
CA ASN A 136 -0.95 1.12 6.91
C ASN A 136 -0.12 -0.16 6.84
N GLU A 137 1.07 -0.19 7.46
CA GLU A 137 1.86 -1.41 7.57
C GLU A 137 1.13 -2.49 8.39
N LEU A 138 0.58 -2.15 9.54
CA LEU A 138 -0.21 -3.07 10.37
C LEU A 138 -1.51 -3.51 9.70
N ASP A 139 -2.18 -2.60 8.98
CA ASP A 139 -3.35 -2.90 8.17
C ASP A 139 -3.03 -3.94 7.08
N MET A 140 -1.96 -3.73 6.33
CA MET A 140 -1.50 -4.68 5.31
C MET A 140 -1.14 -6.04 5.91
N GLN A 141 -0.45 -6.06 7.05
CA GLN A 141 -0.11 -7.29 7.76
C GLN A 141 -1.35 -8.07 8.22
N PHE A 142 -2.43 -7.37 8.63
CA PHE A 142 -3.70 -8.02 8.99
C PHE A 142 -4.26 -8.84 7.81
N HIS A 143 -4.32 -8.23 6.63
CA HIS A 143 -4.82 -8.89 5.42
C HIS A 143 -3.88 -9.99 4.92
N GLU A 144 -2.57 -9.76 4.95
CA GLU A 144 -1.58 -10.78 4.58
C GLU A 144 -1.70 -12.04 5.44
N LEU A 145 -1.92 -11.87 6.75
CA LEU A 145 -2.11 -12.99 7.68
C LEU A 145 -3.26 -13.91 7.24
N LEU A 146 -4.34 -13.38 6.70
CA LEU A 146 -5.45 -14.20 6.21
C LEU A 146 -4.98 -15.19 5.14
N PHE A 147 -4.28 -14.69 4.12
CA PHE A 147 -3.79 -15.51 3.02
C PHE A 147 -2.68 -16.48 3.45
N VAL A 148 -1.76 -16.05 4.31
CA VAL A 148 -0.68 -16.89 4.81
C VAL A 148 -1.24 -18.05 5.64
N GLN A 149 -2.20 -17.79 6.53
CA GLN A 149 -2.78 -18.82 7.42
C GLN A 149 -3.70 -19.81 6.68
N ALA A 150 -4.19 -19.41 5.50
CA ALA A 150 -4.95 -20.28 4.60
C ALA A 150 -4.07 -21.06 3.59
N ASP A 151 -2.73 -20.99 3.69
CA ASP A 151 -1.77 -21.59 2.76
C ASP A 151 -1.86 -20.98 1.32
N HIS A 152 -2.30 -19.73 1.21
CA HIS A 152 -2.48 -18.98 -0.05
C HIS A 152 -1.60 -17.72 -0.17
N ALA A 153 -0.43 -17.68 0.48
CA ALA A 153 0.50 -16.54 0.43
C ALA A 153 0.86 -16.10 -1.00
N GLY A 154 0.86 -17.03 -1.97
CA GLY A 154 1.09 -16.70 -3.38
C GLY A 154 0.02 -15.79 -3.98
N ILE A 155 -1.24 -15.91 -3.57
CA ILE A 155 -2.33 -15.03 -3.99
C ILE A 155 -2.07 -13.61 -3.47
N TRP A 156 -1.69 -13.48 -2.19
CA TRP A 156 -1.34 -12.18 -1.61
C TRP A 156 -0.19 -11.51 -2.36
N SER A 157 0.84 -12.28 -2.73
CA SER A 157 1.96 -11.76 -3.53
C SER A 157 1.51 -11.24 -4.90
N ILE A 158 0.53 -11.88 -5.56
CA ILE A 158 -0.06 -11.42 -6.82
C ILE A 158 -0.83 -10.10 -6.61
N ILE A 159 -1.63 -10.01 -5.53
CA ILE A 159 -2.34 -8.78 -5.17
C ILE A 159 -1.32 -7.65 -4.97
N GLN A 160 -0.26 -7.88 -4.19
CA GLN A 160 0.78 -6.89 -3.90
C GLN A 160 1.56 -6.45 -5.15
N ALA A 161 1.83 -7.36 -6.09
CA ALA A 161 2.55 -7.02 -7.32
C ALA A 161 1.79 -6.03 -8.21
N ASN A 162 0.46 -5.97 -8.11
CA ASN A 162 -0.40 -5.11 -8.92
C ASN A 162 -0.86 -3.83 -8.20
N GLN A 163 -0.28 -3.52 -7.03
CA GLN A 163 -0.72 -2.39 -6.22
C GLN A 163 0.09 -1.11 -6.51
N VAL A 164 -0.15 -0.47 -7.66
CA VAL A 164 0.41 0.87 -7.96
C VAL A 164 -0.48 1.96 -7.34
N HIS A 165 -1.80 1.84 -7.45
CA HIS A 165 -2.75 2.91 -7.12
C HIS A 165 -3.30 2.79 -5.70
N TYR A 166 -3.67 1.58 -5.26
CA TYR A 166 -4.35 1.38 -3.98
C TYR A 166 -3.53 1.80 -2.75
N PRO A 167 -2.22 1.48 -2.61
CA PRO A 167 -1.45 1.93 -1.44
C PRO A 167 -1.34 3.46 -1.36
N ARG A 168 -1.18 4.14 -2.49
CA ARG A 168 -1.12 5.61 -2.55
C ARG A 168 -2.46 6.24 -2.17
N PHE A 169 -3.56 5.66 -2.67
CA PHE A 169 -4.91 6.08 -2.28
C PHE A 169 -5.17 5.85 -0.80
N ARG A 170 -4.77 4.69 -0.28
CA ARG A 170 -4.91 4.33 1.13
C ARG A 170 -4.16 5.30 2.04
N LEU A 171 -2.94 5.65 1.66
CA LEU A 171 -2.13 6.61 2.38
C LEU A 171 -2.76 8.01 2.36
N LEU A 172 -3.26 8.43 1.19
CA LEU A 172 -3.97 9.71 1.03
C LEU A 172 -5.23 9.77 1.92
N ASP A 173 -6.04 8.70 1.94
CA ASP A 173 -7.22 8.57 2.81
C ASP A 173 -6.84 8.72 4.29
N THR A 174 -5.78 8.03 4.70
CA THR A 174 -5.31 8.06 6.08
C THR A 174 -4.77 9.45 6.48
N TYR A 175 -4.06 10.14 5.59
CA TYR A 175 -3.61 11.52 5.82
C TYR A 175 -4.78 12.50 5.96
N LEU A 176 -5.85 12.32 5.16
CA LEU A 176 -6.96 13.27 5.11
C LEU A 176 -7.96 13.09 6.25
N PHE A 177 -8.20 11.86 6.65
CA PHE A 177 -9.31 11.54 7.55
C PHE A 177 -8.87 10.92 8.89
N ALA A 178 -7.64 10.44 9.01
CA ALA A 178 -7.05 9.87 10.24
C ALA A 178 -7.99 8.91 11.00
N ARG A 179 -8.70 8.01 10.27
CA ARG A 179 -9.75 7.14 10.82
C ARG A 179 -9.21 5.85 11.43
N TYR A 180 -8.13 5.94 12.17
CA TYR A 180 -7.43 4.76 12.71
C TYR A 180 -8.33 3.88 13.58
N GLU A 181 -9.08 4.47 14.51
CA GLU A 181 -9.98 3.76 15.41
C GLU A 181 -11.13 3.07 14.66
N GLU A 182 -11.65 3.72 13.61
CA GLU A 182 -12.71 3.14 12.79
C GLU A 182 -12.21 1.93 12.02
N LEU A 183 -11.03 2.03 11.42
CA LEU A 183 -10.42 0.94 10.66
C LEU A 183 -10.04 -0.24 11.57
N GLN A 184 -9.44 0.04 12.72
CA GLN A 184 -9.13 -0.99 13.73
C GLN A 184 -10.41 -1.70 14.21
N ARG A 185 -11.51 -0.96 14.45
CA ARG A 185 -12.79 -1.55 14.80
C ARG A 185 -13.34 -2.46 13.70
N GLN A 186 -13.20 -2.07 12.42
CA GLN A 186 -13.64 -2.90 11.30
C GLN A 186 -12.84 -4.22 11.20
N HIS A 187 -11.52 -4.18 11.46
CA HIS A 187 -10.72 -5.40 11.57
C HIS A 187 -11.18 -6.27 12.75
N ALA A 188 -11.51 -5.66 13.90
CA ALA A 188 -12.06 -6.37 15.05
C ALA A 188 -13.43 -7.00 14.73
N ASP A 189 -14.28 -6.32 13.94
CA ASP A 189 -15.57 -6.86 13.48
C ASP A 189 -15.37 -8.10 12.57
N ILE A 190 -14.36 -8.09 11.69
CA ILE A 190 -13.99 -9.25 10.85
C ILE A 190 -13.54 -10.42 11.73
N LEU A 191 -12.65 -10.18 12.68
CA LEU A 191 -12.18 -11.22 13.61
C LEU A 191 -13.33 -11.76 14.47
N ASN A 192 -14.20 -10.89 14.97
CA ASN A 192 -15.36 -11.30 15.75
C ASN A 192 -16.34 -12.19 14.94
N ALA A 193 -16.60 -11.83 13.68
CA ALA A 193 -17.39 -12.65 12.77
C ALA A 193 -16.75 -14.04 12.54
N LEU A 194 -15.44 -14.09 12.37
CA LEU A 194 -14.68 -15.33 12.23
C LEU A 194 -14.78 -16.20 13.50
N LEU A 195 -14.66 -15.60 14.71
CA LEU A 195 -14.80 -16.30 16.00
C LEU A 195 -16.18 -16.92 16.18
N HIS A 196 -17.24 -16.24 15.74
CA HIS A 196 -18.61 -16.76 15.76
C HIS A 196 -18.88 -17.78 14.65
N ARG A 197 -17.94 -17.99 13.73
CA ARG A 197 -18.08 -18.86 12.54
C ARG A 197 -19.27 -18.49 11.66
N ASP A 198 -19.69 -17.24 11.72
CA ASP A 198 -20.84 -16.69 11.00
C ASP A 198 -20.37 -16.10 9.66
N ILE A 199 -20.64 -16.85 8.58
CA ILE A 199 -20.21 -16.47 7.22
C ILE A 199 -20.95 -15.26 6.67
N GLU A 200 -22.22 -15.09 7.02
CA GLU A 200 -22.97 -13.89 6.58
C GLU A 200 -22.41 -12.64 7.26
N LEU A 201 -22.04 -12.75 8.52
CA LEU A 201 -21.38 -11.67 9.25
C LEU A 201 -19.96 -11.41 8.73
N VAL A 202 -19.19 -12.46 8.40
CA VAL A 202 -17.87 -12.32 7.74
C VAL A 202 -18.01 -11.56 6.43
N ASP A 203 -18.91 -11.99 5.55
CA ASP A 203 -19.16 -11.35 4.26
C ASP A 203 -19.49 -9.86 4.42
N LYS A 204 -20.44 -9.54 5.31
CA LYS A 204 -20.84 -8.18 5.61
C LYS A 204 -19.71 -7.33 6.19
N SER A 205 -18.89 -7.90 7.09
CA SER A 205 -17.80 -7.16 7.74
C SER A 205 -16.68 -6.85 6.76
N VAL A 206 -16.29 -7.81 5.92
CA VAL A 206 -15.29 -7.61 4.85
C VAL A 206 -15.80 -6.61 3.81
N TYR A 207 -17.08 -6.73 3.39
CA TYR A 207 -17.69 -5.78 2.48
C TYR A 207 -17.63 -4.35 3.04
N ASN A 208 -18.08 -4.14 4.27
CA ASN A 208 -18.08 -2.83 4.90
C ASN A 208 -16.67 -2.25 5.01
N HIS A 209 -15.69 -3.07 5.40
CA HIS A 209 -14.31 -2.65 5.53
C HIS A 209 -13.71 -2.18 4.18
N LEU A 210 -13.85 -3.01 3.13
CA LEU A 210 -13.23 -2.72 1.84
C LEU A 210 -13.99 -1.67 1.01
N HIS A 211 -15.34 -1.58 1.11
CA HIS A 211 -16.12 -0.65 0.28
C HIS A 211 -16.23 0.76 0.87
N GLN A 212 -15.89 0.96 2.13
CA GLN A 212 -16.00 2.27 2.77
C GLN A 212 -15.09 3.33 2.12
N TYR A 213 -13.96 2.89 1.52
CA TYR A 213 -13.08 3.78 0.75
C TYR A 213 -13.75 4.43 -0.45
N LEU A 214 -14.68 3.74 -1.10
CA LEU A 214 -15.43 4.30 -2.24
C LEU A 214 -16.36 5.44 -1.80
N VAL A 215 -16.94 5.33 -0.60
CA VAL A 215 -17.77 6.39 -0.02
C VAL A 215 -16.95 7.66 0.25
N LEU A 216 -15.68 7.49 0.59
CA LEU A 216 -14.80 8.61 0.91
C LEU A 216 -14.33 9.38 -0.32
N LEU A 217 -14.23 8.74 -1.49
CA LEU A 217 -13.96 9.44 -2.74
C LEU A 217 -14.98 10.56 -2.98
N SER A 218 -16.25 10.34 -2.62
CA SER A 218 -17.29 11.36 -2.74
C SER A 218 -17.17 12.51 -1.74
N LYS A 219 -16.40 12.31 -0.65
CA LYS A 219 -16.19 13.27 0.44
C LYS A 219 -14.86 14.00 0.35
N LEU A 220 -14.01 13.70 -0.63
CA LEU A 220 -12.72 14.39 -0.78
C LEU A 220 -12.93 15.90 -0.92
N PRO A 221 -12.16 16.72 -0.18
CA PRO A 221 -12.17 18.18 -0.33
C PRO A 221 -11.89 18.54 -1.79
N SER A 222 -12.65 19.48 -2.33
CA SER A 222 -12.84 19.67 -3.77
C SER A 222 -11.62 20.12 -4.58
N ASN A 223 -10.52 20.58 -3.98
CA ASN A 223 -9.52 21.33 -4.73
C ASN A 223 -8.07 20.83 -4.70
N GLU A 224 -7.57 20.19 -3.64
CA GLU A 224 -6.13 19.91 -3.53
C GLU A 224 -5.75 18.47 -3.89
N TYR A 225 -6.66 17.52 -3.70
CA TYR A 225 -6.37 16.08 -3.86
C TYR A 225 -7.07 15.45 -5.06
N ARG A 226 -8.08 16.13 -5.63
CA ARG A 226 -8.75 15.66 -6.84
C ARG A 226 -7.85 15.62 -8.05
N GLU A 227 -6.87 16.55 -8.12
CA GLU A 227 -5.86 16.56 -9.17
C GLU A 227 -4.93 15.34 -9.16
N TYR A 228 -4.88 14.59 -8.03
CA TYR A 228 -4.13 13.34 -7.92
C TYR A 228 -4.86 12.13 -8.48
N LEU A 229 -6.16 12.26 -8.80
CA LEU A 229 -7.05 11.16 -9.14
C LEU A 229 -7.54 11.24 -10.57
N ILE A 230 -7.77 10.06 -11.20
CA ILE A 230 -8.48 9.90 -12.48
C ILE A 230 -9.58 8.85 -12.32
N ASN A 231 -10.56 8.85 -13.24
CA ASN A 231 -11.64 7.85 -13.34
C ASN A 231 -12.49 7.72 -12.04
N TRP A 232 -12.70 8.82 -11.33
CA TRP A 232 -13.41 8.89 -10.05
C TRP A 232 -14.91 9.20 -10.19
#